data_ccbb5a6a7989a84b2bacfd4635ee2ae9
#
_entry.id   ccbb5a6a7989a84b2bacfd4635ee2ae9
#
_cell.length_a   1.000
_cell.length_b   1.000
_cell.length_c   1.000
_cell.angle_alpha   90.00
_cell.angle_beta   90.00
_cell.angle_gamma   90.00
#
_symmetry.space_group_name_H-M   'P 1'
#
loop_
_entity.id
_entity.type
_entity.pdbx_description
1 polymer ?
#
loop_
_entity_poly.entity_id
_entity_poly.type
_entity_poly.pdbx_seq_one_letter_code
_entity_poly.pdbx_strand_id
1 'polypeptide(L)'
;MEKEQLPVTDLSLRRLLEERTADLQRVKAEYDNYRKQVRRDRMAVREIAVANVLRALLPVLDAVDRACEHEPITPGLDGIADTLRTQLGSLGLQSFGEKGDAFDPAFHDAVAHHVSSDADRLACTQILCLGYRVGDHLLRPAHVEVVGPPRPEEDPHLGHDAEI
;
A
#
# COMPACT_ATOMS: atom_id res chain seq x y z
N MET A 1 -56.71 49.68 33.30
CA MET A 1 -56.15 49.39 32.00
C MET A 1 -54.73 48.87 32.20
N GLU A 2 -54.67 47.59 32.41
CA GLU A 2 -53.41 46.85 32.62
C GLU A 2 -52.86 46.44 31.25
N LYS A 3 -51.79 47.09 30.83
CA LYS A 3 -51.10 46.67 29.58
C LYS A 3 -50.27 45.44 29.92
N GLU A 4 -50.75 44.33 29.39
CA GLU A 4 -50.13 43.04 29.31
C GLU A 4 -48.68 43.15 28.71
N GLN A 5 -47.68 43.13 29.61
CA GLN A 5 -46.27 43.12 29.23
C GLN A 5 -45.79 41.69 29.05
N LEU A 6 -46.34 40.96 28.12
CA LEU A 6 -46.09 39.56 27.86
C LEU A 6 -45.41 39.17 26.56
N PRO A 7 -44.77 39.97 25.71
CA PRO A 7 -44.12 39.38 24.54
C PRO A 7 -42.59 39.35 24.59
N VAL A 8 -41.92 40.17 25.41
CA VAL A 8 -40.46 40.31 25.31
C VAL A 8 -39.71 39.14 25.95
N THR A 9 -40.23 38.58 27.02
CA THR A 9 -39.60 37.45 27.75
C THR A 9 -39.76 36.14 26.96
N ASP A 10 -40.89 35.91 26.34
CA ASP A 10 -41.14 34.68 25.55
C ASP A 10 -40.34 34.69 24.24
N LEU A 11 -40.22 35.83 23.55
CA LEU A 11 -39.40 36.00 22.37
C LEU A 11 -37.88 35.82 22.67
N SER A 12 -37.41 36.35 23.78
CA SER A 12 -36.01 36.19 24.18
C SER A 12 -35.68 34.76 24.55
N LEU A 13 -36.61 34.04 25.21
CA LEU A 13 -36.46 32.65 25.57
C LEU A 13 -36.47 31.74 24.34
N ARG A 14 -37.35 31.98 23.39
CA ARG A 14 -37.40 31.26 22.11
C ARG A 14 -36.10 31.42 21.33
N ARG A 15 -35.59 32.65 21.22
CA ARG A 15 -34.32 32.92 20.54
C ARG A 15 -33.16 32.18 21.20
N LEU A 16 -33.12 32.17 22.56
CA LEU A 16 -32.10 31.41 23.29
C LEU A 16 -32.22 29.91 23.05
N LEU A 17 -33.43 29.36 23.01
CA LEU A 17 -33.65 27.95 22.69
C LEU A 17 -33.20 27.61 21.27
N GLU A 18 -33.51 28.44 20.30
CA GLU A 18 -33.08 28.27 18.89
C GLU A 18 -31.54 28.28 18.82
N GLU A 19 -30.89 29.24 19.47
CA GLU A 19 -29.43 29.36 19.51
C GLU A 19 -28.81 28.10 20.15
N ARG A 20 -29.30 27.63 21.30
CA ARG A 20 -28.82 26.43 21.97
C ARG A 20 -29.08 25.18 21.17
N THR A 21 -30.22 25.12 20.50
CA THR A 21 -30.54 23.99 19.60
C THR A 21 -29.59 23.94 18.43
N ALA A 22 -29.29 25.09 17.80
CA ALA A 22 -28.30 25.19 16.73
C ALA A 22 -26.88 24.80 17.19
N ASP A 23 -26.47 25.25 18.38
CA ASP A 23 -25.19 24.86 18.98
C ASP A 23 -25.12 23.36 19.22
N LEU A 24 -26.16 22.75 19.77
CA LEU A 24 -26.22 21.31 20.00
C LEU A 24 -26.16 20.52 18.68
N GLN A 25 -26.87 20.99 17.65
CA GLN A 25 -26.84 20.37 16.33
C GLN A 25 -25.43 20.44 15.73
N ARG A 26 -24.75 21.57 15.86
CA ARG A 26 -23.36 21.76 15.41
C ARG A 26 -22.42 20.82 16.14
N VAL A 27 -22.44 20.82 17.49
CA VAL A 27 -21.61 19.94 18.31
C VAL A 27 -21.86 18.46 18.00
N LYS A 28 -23.13 18.09 17.81
CA LYS A 28 -23.48 16.73 17.39
C LYS A 28 -22.87 16.36 16.05
N ALA A 29 -22.94 17.25 15.05
CA ALA A 29 -22.35 17.02 13.73
C ALA A 29 -20.82 16.89 13.82
N GLU A 30 -20.16 17.75 14.60
CA GLU A 30 -18.72 17.68 14.85
C GLU A 30 -18.33 16.36 15.54
N TYR A 31 -19.10 15.95 16.56
CA TYR A 31 -18.88 14.69 17.26
C TYR A 31 -19.06 13.46 16.34
N ASP A 32 -20.08 13.46 15.48
CA ASP A 32 -20.29 12.36 14.53
C ASP A 32 -19.17 12.29 13.50
N ASN A 33 -18.65 13.44 13.04
CA ASN A 33 -17.49 13.51 12.16
C ASN A 33 -16.22 13.00 12.88
N TYR A 34 -15.98 13.43 14.12
CA TYR A 34 -14.89 12.95 14.94
C TYR A 34 -14.94 11.43 15.12
N ARG A 35 -16.09 10.87 15.45
CA ARG A 35 -16.25 9.41 15.58
C ARG A 35 -15.92 8.65 14.29
N LYS A 36 -16.34 9.19 13.15
CA LYS A 36 -16.01 8.60 11.83
C LYS A 36 -14.49 8.64 11.59
N GLN A 37 -13.85 9.76 11.91
CA GLN A 37 -12.41 9.91 11.77
C GLN A 37 -11.65 8.95 12.65
N VAL A 38 -11.94 8.91 13.96
CA VAL A 38 -11.31 7.97 14.90
C VAL A 38 -11.46 6.50 14.45
N ARG A 39 -12.61 6.16 13.87
CA ARG A 39 -12.81 4.79 13.37
C ARG A 39 -11.91 4.49 12.16
N ARG A 40 -11.77 5.43 11.23
CA ARG A 40 -10.85 5.31 10.08
C ARG A 40 -9.40 5.20 10.54
N ASP A 41 -8.99 6.06 11.45
CA ASP A 41 -7.62 6.09 11.97
C ASP A 41 -7.27 4.76 12.68
N ARG A 42 -8.19 4.22 13.46
CA ARG A 42 -8.00 2.91 14.11
C ARG A 42 -7.89 1.76 13.10
N MET A 43 -8.62 1.82 12.00
CA MET A 43 -8.50 0.82 10.92
C MET A 43 -7.13 0.94 10.24
N ALA A 44 -6.72 2.15 9.86
CA ALA A 44 -5.42 2.41 9.24
C ALA A 44 -4.24 1.96 10.13
N VAL A 45 -4.29 2.28 11.43
CA VAL A 45 -3.26 1.82 12.40
C VAL A 45 -3.19 0.29 12.45
N ARG A 46 -4.35 -0.40 12.43
CA ARG A 46 -4.37 -1.87 12.45
C ARG A 46 -3.76 -2.44 11.16
N GLU A 47 -4.08 -1.89 10.00
CA GLU A 47 -3.53 -2.31 8.71
C GLU A 47 -2.02 -2.13 8.67
N ILE A 48 -1.51 -0.98 9.12
CA ILE A 48 -0.06 -0.72 9.22
C ILE A 48 0.61 -1.69 10.20
N ALA A 49 -0.02 -2.00 11.33
CA ALA A 49 0.54 -2.93 12.30
C ALA A 49 0.67 -4.34 11.70
N VAL A 50 -0.36 -4.83 11.01
CA VAL A 50 -0.32 -6.13 10.30
C VAL A 50 0.76 -6.11 9.22
N ALA A 51 0.83 -5.05 8.41
CA ALA A 51 1.85 -4.89 7.37
C ALA A 51 3.27 -4.96 7.93
N ASN A 52 3.53 -4.33 9.09
CA ASN A 52 4.85 -4.34 9.73
C ASN A 52 5.21 -5.73 10.26
N VAL A 53 4.26 -6.47 10.85
CA VAL A 53 4.49 -7.85 11.31
C VAL A 53 4.78 -8.76 10.12
N LEU A 54 3.97 -8.67 9.06
CA LEU A 54 4.18 -9.46 7.84
C LEU A 54 5.54 -9.15 7.20
N ARG A 55 5.93 -7.87 7.12
CA ARG A 55 7.26 -7.47 6.60
C ARG A 55 8.40 -8.10 7.41
N ALA A 56 8.28 -8.15 8.74
CA ALA A 56 9.28 -8.76 9.61
C ALA A 56 9.38 -10.30 9.44
N LEU A 57 8.33 -10.94 8.93
CA LEU A 57 8.31 -12.40 8.68
C LEU A 57 8.79 -12.78 7.27
N LEU A 58 8.93 -11.83 6.33
CA LEU A 58 9.40 -12.15 4.97
C LEU A 58 10.74 -12.86 4.93
N PRO A 59 11.77 -12.52 5.76
CA PRO A 59 13.03 -13.27 5.76
C PRO A 59 12.88 -14.74 6.15
N VAL A 60 11.88 -15.05 6.99
CA VAL A 60 11.59 -16.46 7.37
C VAL A 60 10.98 -17.19 6.19
N LEU A 61 10.05 -16.55 5.48
CA LEU A 61 9.45 -17.12 4.28
C LEU A 61 10.51 -17.38 3.20
N ASP A 62 11.41 -16.40 2.96
CA ASP A 62 12.51 -16.54 2.01
C ASP A 62 13.47 -17.70 2.40
N ALA A 63 13.70 -17.90 3.69
CA ALA A 63 14.53 -18.99 4.15
C ALA A 63 13.87 -20.36 3.92
N VAL A 64 12.57 -20.45 4.13
CA VAL A 64 11.78 -21.66 3.85
C VAL A 64 11.75 -21.94 2.35
N ASP A 65 11.48 -20.93 1.52
CA ASP A 65 11.46 -21.08 0.06
C ASP A 65 12.82 -21.55 -0.46
N ARG A 66 13.91 -20.95 0.01
CA ARG A 66 15.28 -21.37 -0.34
C ARG A 66 15.59 -22.79 0.09
N ALA A 67 15.14 -23.22 1.27
CA ALA A 67 15.31 -24.60 1.73
C ALA A 67 14.55 -25.57 0.81
N CYS A 68 13.34 -25.22 0.37
CA CYS A 68 12.57 -26.01 -0.58
C CYS A 68 13.22 -26.11 -1.97
N GLU A 69 13.99 -25.09 -2.39
CA GLU A 69 14.66 -25.08 -3.70
C GLU A 69 15.98 -25.90 -3.71
N HIS A 70 16.71 -25.93 -2.60
CA HIS A 70 18.10 -26.44 -2.57
C HIS A 70 18.25 -27.76 -1.85
N GLU A 71 17.27 -28.19 -1.06
CA GLU A 71 17.29 -29.44 -0.31
C GLU A 71 16.26 -30.44 -0.82
N PRO A 72 16.47 -31.76 -0.66
CA PRO A 72 15.45 -32.74 -0.93
C PRO A 72 14.19 -32.42 -0.10
N ILE A 73 13.10 -32.13 -0.73
CA ILE A 73 11.85 -31.79 -0.05
C ILE A 73 11.41 -32.97 0.80
N THR A 74 11.51 -32.84 2.12
CA THR A 74 10.93 -33.82 3.04
C THR A 74 9.45 -33.49 3.26
N PRO A 75 8.58 -34.48 3.52
CA PRO A 75 7.15 -34.22 3.81
C PRO A 75 6.94 -33.26 4.99
N GLY A 76 7.91 -33.22 5.93
CA GLY A 76 7.85 -32.28 7.06
C GLY A 76 8.14 -30.83 6.64
N LEU A 77 9.14 -30.60 5.80
CA LEU A 77 9.47 -29.26 5.29
C LEU A 77 8.35 -28.72 4.43
N ASP A 78 7.80 -29.54 3.54
CA ASP A 78 6.67 -29.19 2.67
C ASP A 78 5.44 -28.78 3.50
N GLY A 79 5.07 -29.58 4.50
CA GLY A 79 3.98 -29.27 5.41
C GLY A 79 4.16 -27.96 6.20
N ILE A 80 5.40 -27.64 6.60
CA ILE A 80 5.72 -26.36 7.26
C ILE A 80 5.56 -25.19 6.27
N ALA A 81 6.11 -25.32 5.08
CA ALA A 81 6.05 -24.31 4.03
C ALA A 81 4.59 -23.99 3.66
N ASP A 82 3.78 -25.01 3.42
CA ASP A 82 2.36 -24.85 3.07
C ASP A 82 1.55 -24.24 4.21
N THR A 83 1.80 -24.68 5.44
CA THR A 83 1.14 -24.12 6.61
C THR A 83 1.48 -22.63 6.76
N LEU A 84 2.77 -22.27 6.63
CA LEU A 84 3.23 -20.89 6.74
C LEU A 84 2.59 -20.01 5.67
N ARG A 85 2.64 -20.43 4.39
CA ARG A 85 2.03 -19.69 3.27
C ARG A 85 0.52 -19.51 3.48
N THR A 86 -0.17 -20.57 3.91
CA THR A 86 -1.62 -20.53 4.17
C THR A 86 -1.96 -19.54 5.29
N GLN A 87 -1.21 -19.55 6.40
CA GLN A 87 -1.48 -18.65 7.52
C GLN A 87 -1.17 -17.20 7.16
N LEU A 88 -0.06 -16.93 6.46
CA LEU A 88 0.27 -15.58 6.00
C LEU A 88 -0.75 -15.08 4.95
N GLY A 89 -1.20 -15.94 4.05
CA GLY A 89 -2.28 -15.67 3.11
C GLY A 89 -3.60 -15.31 3.80
N SER A 90 -3.94 -15.99 4.90
CA SER A 90 -5.15 -15.68 5.68
C SER A 90 -5.09 -14.29 6.34
N LEU A 91 -3.90 -13.75 6.58
CA LEU A 91 -3.67 -12.38 7.04
C LEU A 91 -3.67 -11.36 5.89
N GLY A 92 -3.90 -11.82 4.66
CA GLY A 92 -3.96 -10.98 3.46
C GLY A 92 -2.64 -10.78 2.75
N LEU A 93 -1.58 -11.56 3.08
CA LEU A 93 -0.33 -11.53 2.33
C LEU A 93 -0.55 -12.06 0.92
N GLN A 94 -0.12 -11.30 -0.08
CA GLN A 94 -0.17 -11.66 -1.49
C GLN A 94 1.23 -11.57 -2.08
N SER A 95 1.67 -12.65 -2.73
CA SER A 95 2.89 -12.64 -3.52
C SER A 95 2.60 -12.17 -4.95
N PHE A 96 3.58 -11.58 -5.59
CA PHE A 96 3.54 -11.19 -7.00
C PHE A 96 4.94 -11.24 -7.60
N GLY A 97 4.99 -11.13 -8.92
CA GLY A 97 6.18 -11.25 -9.75
C GLY A 97 6.20 -12.61 -10.42
N GLU A 98 5.91 -12.62 -11.71
CA GLU A 98 5.99 -13.79 -12.56
C GLU A 98 6.93 -13.52 -13.73
N LYS A 99 7.55 -14.59 -14.23
CA LYS A 99 8.38 -14.50 -15.43
C LYS A 99 7.50 -14.12 -16.62
N GLY A 100 7.89 -13.06 -17.33
CA GLY A 100 7.14 -12.51 -18.45
C GLY A 100 6.28 -11.30 -18.10
N ASP A 101 6.15 -10.95 -16.81
CA ASP A 101 5.47 -9.73 -16.38
C ASP A 101 6.11 -8.50 -17.02
N ALA A 102 5.29 -7.50 -17.35
CA ALA A 102 5.80 -6.20 -17.71
C ALA A 102 6.49 -5.58 -16.51
N PHE A 103 7.70 -5.04 -16.70
CA PHE A 103 8.39 -4.37 -15.62
C PHE A 103 7.65 -3.09 -15.21
N ASP A 104 7.35 -3.00 -13.93
CA ASP A 104 6.76 -1.82 -13.30
C ASP A 104 7.62 -1.38 -12.11
N PRO A 105 8.26 -0.19 -12.17
CA PRO A 105 9.10 0.30 -11.08
C PRO A 105 8.38 0.47 -9.73
N ALA A 106 7.04 0.54 -9.73
CA ALA A 106 6.27 0.62 -8.49
C ALA A 106 6.24 -0.70 -7.71
N PHE A 107 6.43 -1.84 -8.40
CA PHE A 107 6.32 -3.18 -7.84
C PHE A 107 7.59 -4.03 -8.01
N HIS A 108 8.46 -3.67 -8.95
CA HIS A 108 9.64 -4.45 -9.31
C HIS A 108 10.91 -3.64 -9.07
N ASP A 109 11.92 -4.30 -8.52
CA ASP A 109 13.28 -3.79 -8.40
C ASP A 109 14.20 -4.57 -9.35
N ALA A 110 14.69 -3.90 -10.40
CA ALA A 110 15.55 -4.54 -11.40
C ALA A 110 16.99 -4.62 -10.89
N VAL A 111 17.42 -5.84 -10.61
CA VAL A 111 18.80 -6.14 -10.16
C VAL A 111 19.76 -6.23 -11.36
N ALA A 112 19.29 -6.74 -12.49
CA ALA A 112 20.04 -6.82 -13.73
C ALA A 112 19.18 -6.45 -14.94
N HIS A 113 19.80 -5.79 -15.91
CA HIS A 113 19.16 -5.42 -17.16
C HIS A 113 19.93 -6.03 -18.34
N HIS A 114 19.24 -6.85 -19.10
CA HIS A 114 19.75 -7.48 -20.32
C HIS A 114 19.19 -6.76 -21.55
N VAL A 115 20.04 -6.43 -22.49
CA VAL A 115 19.62 -5.78 -23.73
C VAL A 115 19.37 -6.85 -24.79
N SER A 116 18.20 -6.82 -25.45
CA SER A 116 17.87 -7.68 -26.58
C SER A 116 17.18 -6.86 -27.65
N SER A 117 17.64 -7.04 -28.89
CA SER A 117 17.00 -6.45 -30.07
C SER A 117 15.59 -6.98 -30.34
N ASP A 118 15.27 -8.16 -29.79
CA ASP A 118 13.99 -8.83 -29.99
C ASP A 118 12.94 -8.42 -28.95
N ALA A 119 13.34 -7.60 -27.97
CA ALA A 119 12.46 -7.12 -26.92
C ALA A 119 11.83 -5.77 -27.29
N ASP A 120 10.52 -5.74 -27.45
CA ASP A 120 9.77 -4.51 -27.73
C ASP A 120 9.53 -3.67 -26.48
N ARG A 121 9.63 -4.27 -25.28
CA ARG A 121 9.37 -3.62 -23.98
C ARG A 121 10.21 -4.25 -22.89
N LEU A 122 10.33 -3.52 -21.75
CA LEU A 122 10.91 -4.09 -20.54
C LEU A 122 10.01 -5.17 -19.97
N ALA A 123 10.55 -6.38 -19.82
CA ALA A 123 9.86 -7.53 -19.25
C ALA A 123 10.75 -8.27 -18.24
N CYS A 124 10.15 -8.84 -17.22
CA CYS A 124 10.82 -9.64 -16.20
C CYS A 124 11.21 -11.00 -16.80
N THR A 125 12.50 -11.30 -16.89
CA THR A 125 13.02 -12.56 -17.41
C THR A 125 13.22 -13.60 -16.34
N GLN A 126 13.63 -13.15 -15.15
CA GLN A 126 13.82 -14.01 -13.99
C GLN A 126 13.38 -13.28 -12.74
N ILE A 127 12.74 -14.01 -11.83
CA ILE A 127 12.38 -13.53 -10.51
C ILE A 127 13.39 -14.10 -9.52
N LEU A 128 14.20 -13.22 -8.95
CA LEU A 128 15.20 -13.58 -7.95
C LEU A 128 14.60 -13.68 -6.55
N CYS A 129 13.58 -12.84 -6.30
CA CYS A 129 12.88 -12.81 -5.04
C CYS A 129 11.45 -12.28 -5.26
N LEU A 130 10.46 -13.00 -4.75
CA LEU A 130 9.06 -12.59 -4.89
C LEU A 130 8.78 -11.26 -4.19
N GLY A 131 7.95 -10.46 -4.82
CA GLY A 131 7.35 -9.30 -4.21
C GLY A 131 6.18 -9.68 -3.29
N TYR A 132 5.93 -8.87 -2.28
CA TYR A 132 4.83 -9.10 -1.34
C TYR A 132 4.08 -7.82 -1.03
N ARG A 133 2.74 -7.93 -0.94
CA ARG A 133 1.85 -6.84 -0.53
C ARG A 133 0.76 -7.35 0.41
N VAL A 134 0.13 -6.44 1.16
CA VAL A 134 -1.08 -6.68 1.94
C VAL A 134 -2.06 -5.54 1.69
N GLY A 135 -3.22 -5.86 1.10
CA GLY A 135 -4.11 -4.82 0.58
C GLY A 135 -3.36 -3.88 -0.38
N ASP A 136 -3.41 -2.58 -0.09
CA ASP A 136 -2.72 -1.54 -0.87
C ASP A 136 -1.28 -1.27 -0.41
N HIS A 137 -0.82 -1.92 0.66
CA HIS A 137 0.51 -1.70 1.21
C HIS A 137 1.54 -2.64 0.57
N LEU A 138 2.48 -2.07 -0.18
CA LEU A 138 3.67 -2.79 -0.64
C LEU A 138 4.58 -3.10 0.55
N LEU A 139 4.88 -4.38 0.76
CA LEU A 139 5.79 -4.83 1.82
C LEU A 139 7.22 -4.89 1.31
N ARG A 140 7.40 -5.45 0.10
CA ARG A 140 8.68 -5.57 -0.60
C ARG A 140 8.44 -5.66 -2.10
N PRO A 141 9.20 -4.95 -2.96
CA PRO A 141 9.18 -5.16 -4.40
C PRO A 141 9.70 -6.56 -4.76
N ALA A 142 9.32 -7.07 -5.92
CA ALA A 142 9.94 -8.26 -6.49
C ALA A 142 11.32 -7.89 -7.04
N HIS A 143 12.37 -8.63 -6.66
CA HIS A 143 13.68 -8.47 -7.27
C HIS A 143 13.74 -9.30 -8.54
N VAL A 144 13.98 -8.63 -9.66
CA VAL A 144 13.85 -9.22 -10.99
C VAL A 144 15.07 -8.93 -11.87
N GLU A 145 15.34 -9.84 -12.79
CA GLU A 145 16.14 -9.52 -13.97
C GLU A 145 15.20 -9.11 -15.09
N VAL A 146 15.55 -8.08 -15.82
CA VAL A 146 14.73 -7.56 -16.91
C VAL A 146 15.46 -7.63 -18.23
N VAL A 147 14.70 -7.84 -19.31
CA VAL A 147 15.15 -7.68 -20.68
C VAL A 147 14.39 -6.52 -21.31
N GLY A 148 15.08 -5.74 -22.12
CA GLY A 148 14.48 -4.65 -22.87
C GLY A 148 15.23 -4.28 -24.13
N PRO A 149 14.65 -3.41 -24.95
CA PRO A 149 15.32 -2.91 -26.15
C PRO A 149 16.60 -2.15 -25.77
N PRO A 150 17.58 -2.07 -26.69
CA PRO A 150 18.73 -1.20 -26.52
C PRO A 150 18.24 0.23 -26.30
N ARG A 151 18.77 0.90 -25.25
CA ARG A 151 18.52 2.35 -25.10
C ARG A 151 19.06 3.03 -26.35
N PRO A 152 18.31 3.96 -26.98
CA PRO A 152 18.92 4.84 -27.96
C PRO A 152 20.11 5.50 -27.26
N GLU A 153 21.33 5.28 -27.80
CA GLU A 153 22.54 5.90 -27.29
C GLU A 153 22.27 7.40 -27.24
N GLU A 154 22.50 8.01 -26.07
CA GLU A 154 22.61 9.45 -25.98
C GLU A 154 23.76 9.82 -26.95
N ASP A 155 23.39 10.49 -28.01
CA ASP A 155 24.32 10.91 -29.09
C ASP A 155 25.40 11.76 -28.45
N PRO A 156 26.70 11.33 -28.37
CA PRO A 156 27.76 12.09 -27.70
C PRO A 156 28.14 13.36 -28.45
N HIS A 157 27.39 13.72 -29.51
CA HIS A 157 27.73 14.82 -30.40
C HIS A 157 26.94 16.13 -30.18
N LEU A 158 26.12 16.26 -29.15
CA LEU A 158 25.39 17.51 -28.84
C LEU A 158 26.05 18.35 -27.73
N GLY A 159 27.36 18.33 -27.64
CA GLY A 159 28.07 19.09 -26.61
C GLY A 159 29.43 19.63 -27.05
N HIS A 160 29.53 20.25 -28.24
CA HIS A 160 30.72 21.09 -28.49
C HIS A 160 30.54 21.94 -29.75
N ASP A 161 29.74 22.98 -29.70
CA ASP A 161 29.86 24.14 -30.60
C ASP A 161 29.10 25.32 -29.99
N ALA A 162 29.72 25.97 -29.02
CA ALA A 162 29.43 27.36 -28.67
C ALA A 162 30.59 27.99 -27.91
N GLU A 163 31.70 28.20 -28.62
CA GLU A 163 32.66 29.26 -28.29
C GLU A 163 33.44 29.61 -29.55
N ILE A 164 33.02 30.65 -30.21
CA ILE A 164 33.87 31.69 -30.83
C ILE A 164 33.09 33.01 -30.79
#